data_8ecb2e360534431d27df1b4d7023b6c6
#
_entry.id   8ecb2e360534431d27df1b4d7023b6c6
#
_cell.length_a   1.000
_cell.length_b   1.000
_cell.length_c   1.000
_cell.angle_alpha   90.00
_cell.angle_beta   90.00
_cell.angle_gamma   90.00
#
_symmetry.space_group_name_H-M   'P 1'
#
loop_
_entity.id
_entity.type
_entity.pdbx_description
1 polymer ?
#
loop_
_entity_poly.entity_id
_entity_poly.type
_entity_poly.pdbx_seq_one_letter_code
_entity_poly.pdbx_strand_id
1 'polypeptide(L)'
;MSGTVRLTRGQRCALLQREVKWAEEKTAAYRAAFSRIGVTHADVKDFADMARLPFWDAVAEEGAHAPFFMLTLPLSGLMRMSMLRDAAEGGGHIHCYTQGDVARQVQVTTDMLAACGIHRASTVLLVGNAADSRILDLQYALDGLGATVLSCASAADALRLMDVAVPDTLIAWEHDLPVLEGTLQKMALYRLISIGTQVGARESTRQMAARLGACHMHLFTRAPMGALIGYHSGNGAGIHIEERLFLAEIVDAAGNSSTADGGCGELVLSTIAAEAMPVLRYRMGLRVRLMRGQDCSGNEKIWVAEA
;
A
#
# COMPACT_ATOMS: atom_id res chain seq x y z
N MET A 1 -17.63 13.68 11.38
CA MET A 1 -16.53 14.24 10.55
C MET A 1 -15.24 13.93 11.29
N SER A 2 -14.63 12.78 10.99
CA SER A 2 -13.30 12.44 11.51
C SER A 2 -12.28 13.27 10.72
N GLY A 3 -11.64 14.24 11.37
CA GLY A 3 -10.58 15.01 10.74
C GLY A 3 -9.39 14.08 10.47
N THR A 4 -9.05 13.90 9.20
CA THR A 4 -7.85 13.18 8.78
C THR A 4 -6.64 13.73 9.54
N VAL A 5 -5.98 12.92 10.35
CA VAL A 5 -4.75 13.32 11.05
C VAL A 5 -3.68 13.59 10.00
N ARG A 6 -3.33 14.87 9.85
CA ARG A 6 -2.35 15.33 8.87
C ARG A 6 -0.99 15.45 9.55
N LEU A 7 0.00 14.78 8.97
CA LEU A 7 1.38 14.89 9.42
C LEU A 7 2.11 15.94 8.58
N THR A 8 2.74 16.91 9.23
CA THR A 8 3.65 17.84 8.55
C THR A 8 4.90 17.09 8.06
N ARG A 9 5.63 17.70 7.11
CA ARG A 9 6.92 17.14 6.64
C ARG A 9 7.87 16.87 7.82
N GLY A 10 7.97 17.80 8.78
CA GLY A 10 8.82 17.62 9.96
C GLY A 10 8.39 16.44 10.83
N GLN A 11 7.10 16.27 11.05
CA GLN A 11 6.58 15.12 11.80
C GLN A 11 6.86 13.79 11.08
N ARG A 12 6.67 13.72 9.76
CA ARG A 12 7.00 12.54 8.96
C ARG A 12 8.50 12.21 9.03
N CYS A 13 9.35 13.24 8.93
CA CYS A 13 10.80 13.07 9.05
C CYS A 13 11.19 12.53 10.45
N ALA A 14 10.62 13.06 11.52
CA ALA A 14 10.87 12.57 12.89
C ALA A 14 10.41 11.11 13.08
N LEU A 15 9.27 10.73 12.48
CA LEU A 15 8.79 9.36 12.49
C LEU A 15 9.73 8.41 11.73
N LEU A 16 10.21 8.83 10.56
CA LEU A 16 11.17 8.07 9.76
C LEU A 16 12.50 7.88 10.50
N GLN A 17 13.05 8.95 11.09
CA GLN A 17 14.27 8.88 11.90
C GLN A 17 14.13 7.88 13.05
N ARG A 18 12.98 7.92 13.74
CA ARG A 18 12.68 6.96 14.81
C ARG A 18 12.62 5.53 14.28
N GLU A 19 12.02 5.33 13.13
CA GLU A 19 11.92 4.00 12.50
C GLU A 19 13.28 3.46 12.07
N VAL A 20 14.13 4.27 11.43
CA VAL A 20 15.50 3.90 11.04
C VAL A 20 16.33 3.52 12.27
N LYS A 21 16.24 4.33 13.33
CA LYS A 21 16.88 4.01 14.61
C LYS A 21 16.38 2.70 15.20
N TRP A 22 15.06 2.49 15.18
CA TRP A 22 14.42 1.31 15.69
C TRP A 22 14.84 0.05 14.89
N ALA A 23 14.88 0.13 13.56
CA ALA A 23 15.36 -0.93 12.69
C ALA A 23 16.80 -1.35 13.04
N GLU A 24 17.74 -0.40 13.13
CA GLU A 24 19.14 -0.65 13.47
C GLU A 24 19.30 -1.25 14.88
N GLU A 25 18.65 -0.66 15.90
CA GLU A 25 18.82 -1.09 17.29
C GLU A 25 18.16 -2.45 17.59
N LYS A 26 17.04 -2.76 16.93
CA LYS A 26 16.21 -3.93 17.28
C LYS A 26 16.43 -5.14 16.39
N THR A 27 16.96 -4.96 15.17
CA THR A 27 17.16 -6.09 14.25
C THR A 27 18.65 -6.31 13.94
N ALA A 28 19.07 -7.58 13.92
CA ALA A 28 20.44 -7.93 13.59
C ALA A 28 20.75 -7.66 12.10
N ALA A 29 19.78 -7.91 11.21
CA ALA A 29 19.95 -7.75 9.77
C ALA A 29 20.19 -6.27 9.38
N TYR A 30 19.38 -5.32 9.88
CA TYR A 30 19.63 -3.90 9.61
C TYR A 30 20.95 -3.43 10.20
N ARG A 31 21.28 -3.84 11.42
CA ARG A 31 22.56 -3.51 12.04
C ARG A 31 23.75 -3.99 11.22
N ALA A 32 23.71 -5.24 10.76
CA ALA A 32 24.77 -5.82 9.93
C ALA A 32 24.89 -5.10 8.58
N ALA A 33 23.76 -4.86 7.90
CA ALA A 33 23.75 -4.18 6.62
C ALA A 33 24.26 -2.73 6.72
N PHE A 34 23.88 -1.98 7.78
CA PHE A 34 24.34 -0.62 8.02
C PHE A 34 25.85 -0.59 8.34
N SER A 35 26.31 -1.52 9.21
CA SER A 35 27.73 -1.62 9.58
C SER A 35 28.61 -1.94 8.37
N ARG A 36 28.14 -2.76 7.43
CA ARG A 36 28.89 -3.15 6.23
C ARG A 36 29.27 -1.97 5.35
N ILE A 37 28.42 -0.92 5.30
CA ILE A 37 28.67 0.29 4.51
C ILE A 37 29.07 1.49 5.37
N GLY A 38 29.26 1.29 6.67
CA GLY A 38 29.75 2.32 7.60
C GLY A 38 28.74 3.44 7.88
N VAL A 39 27.43 3.16 7.82
CA VAL A 39 26.37 4.10 8.16
C VAL A 39 25.64 3.70 9.43
N THR A 40 24.99 4.67 10.06
CA THR A 40 24.15 4.50 11.26
C THR A 40 22.85 5.28 11.10
N HIS A 41 21.88 5.05 11.99
CA HIS A 41 20.66 5.88 12.02
C HIS A 41 20.95 7.37 12.25
N ALA A 42 22.08 7.73 12.90
CA ALA A 42 22.46 9.12 13.15
C ALA A 42 22.82 9.89 11.87
N ASP A 43 23.12 9.19 10.79
CA ASP A 43 23.41 9.78 9.47
C ASP A 43 22.15 10.21 8.73
N VAL A 44 20.95 9.78 9.18
CA VAL A 44 19.66 10.11 8.57
C VAL A 44 19.03 11.28 9.32
N LYS A 45 19.14 12.48 8.76
CA LYS A 45 18.60 13.72 9.33
C LYS A 45 17.39 14.25 8.56
N ASP A 46 17.29 13.96 7.28
CA ASP A 46 16.15 14.31 6.42
C ASP A 46 15.87 13.14 5.43
N PHE A 47 14.79 13.25 4.68
CA PHE A 47 14.39 12.27 3.65
C PHE A 47 15.49 12.02 2.61
N ALA A 48 16.25 13.04 2.23
CA ALA A 48 17.36 12.90 1.29
C ALA A 48 18.48 11.98 1.80
N ASP A 49 18.68 11.92 3.12
CA ASP A 49 19.73 11.08 3.71
C ASP A 49 19.40 9.59 3.64
N MET A 50 18.15 9.24 3.34
CA MET A 50 17.76 7.83 3.10
C MET A 50 18.58 7.21 1.96
N ALA A 51 19.02 7.99 0.99
CA ALA A 51 19.90 7.55 -0.10
C ALA A 51 21.21 6.91 0.40
N ARG A 52 21.65 7.22 1.61
CA ARG A 52 22.86 6.66 2.24
C ARG A 52 22.67 5.25 2.78
N LEU A 53 21.42 4.85 3.06
CA LEU A 53 21.11 3.54 3.60
C LEU A 53 21.16 2.47 2.48
N PRO A 54 21.49 1.21 2.82
CA PRO A 54 21.44 0.12 1.85
C PRO A 54 20.01 -0.12 1.39
N PHE A 55 19.84 -0.70 0.20
CA PHE A 55 18.56 -1.20 -0.23
C PHE A 55 18.13 -2.42 0.61
N TRP A 56 16.85 -2.64 0.69
CA TRP A 56 16.25 -3.75 1.43
C TRP A 56 16.81 -5.13 1.05
N ASP A 57 17.19 -5.34 -0.22
CA ASP A 57 17.77 -6.60 -0.69
C ASP A 57 19.03 -6.98 0.11
N ALA A 58 19.90 -6.01 0.38
CA ALA A 58 21.10 -6.22 1.18
C ALA A 58 20.78 -6.54 2.65
N VAL A 59 19.68 -6.04 3.19
CA VAL A 59 19.19 -6.39 4.53
C VAL A 59 18.62 -7.81 4.54
N ALA A 60 17.89 -8.18 3.48
CA ALA A 60 17.32 -9.51 3.32
C ALA A 60 18.43 -10.59 3.21
N GLU A 61 19.53 -10.29 2.53
CA GLU A 61 20.71 -11.19 2.47
C GLU A 61 21.29 -11.45 3.87
N GLU A 62 21.43 -10.42 4.70
CA GLU A 62 21.90 -10.56 6.09
C GLU A 62 20.94 -11.38 6.97
N GLY A 63 19.65 -11.30 6.67
CA GLY A 63 18.57 -11.98 7.39
C GLY A 63 18.18 -13.35 6.83
N ALA A 64 18.78 -13.82 5.73
CA ALA A 64 18.30 -14.95 4.91
C ALA A 64 18.07 -16.26 5.68
N HIS A 65 18.70 -16.45 6.82
CA HIS A 65 18.62 -17.67 7.64
C HIS A 65 17.76 -17.51 8.90
N ALA A 66 17.18 -16.34 9.15
CA ALA A 66 16.40 -16.05 10.33
C ALA A 66 14.93 -15.79 9.95
N PRO A 67 13.97 -16.62 10.40
CA PRO A 67 12.56 -16.26 10.28
C PRO A 67 12.34 -14.94 11.03
N PHE A 68 11.54 -14.05 10.44
CA PHE A 68 11.25 -12.74 11.03
C PHE A 68 12.46 -11.83 11.25
N PHE A 69 13.47 -11.88 10.39
CA PHE A 69 14.71 -11.11 10.52
C PHE A 69 14.51 -9.58 10.63
N MET A 70 13.37 -9.06 10.18
CA MET A 70 12.99 -7.65 10.30
C MET A 70 12.13 -7.34 11.54
N LEU A 71 11.80 -8.34 12.35
CA LEU A 71 10.91 -8.13 13.48
C LEU A 71 11.62 -7.36 14.60
N THR A 72 11.05 -6.23 15.00
CA THR A 72 11.66 -5.31 15.98
C THR A 72 11.24 -5.59 17.43
N LEU A 73 10.29 -6.50 17.63
CA LEU A 73 9.69 -6.80 18.94
C LEU A 73 9.38 -8.30 19.04
N PRO A 74 9.23 -8.85 20.26
CA PRO A 74 8.88 -10.25 20.44
C PRO A 74 7.46 -10.56 19.94
N LEU A 75 7.22 -11.82 19.56
CA LEU A 75 5.91 -12.27 19.02
C LEU A 75 4.73 -11.93 19.94
N SER A 76 4.95 -11.87 21.25
CA SER A 76 3.91 -11.46 22.23
C SER A 76 3.46 -9.99 22.08
N GLY A 77 4.22 -9.16 21.39
CA GLY A 77 3.86 -7.77 21.09
C GLY A 77 3.06 -7.59 19.80
N LEU A 78 2.84 -8.67 19.07
CA LEU A 78 2.10 -8.63 17.81
C LEU A 78 0.60 -8.71 18.05
N MET A 79 -0.15 -7.93 17.29
CA MET A 79 -1.60 -8.04 17.19
C MET A 79 -2.03 -8.95 16.02
N ARG A 80 -1.27 -8.92 14.92
CA ARG A 80 -1.60 -9.64 13.68
C ARG A 80 -0.34 -10.16 13.01
N MET A 81 -0.47 -11.30 12.36
CA MET A 81 0.50 -11.88 11.44
C MET A 81 -0.26 -12.35 10.20
N SER A 82 0.22 -12.01 9.01
CA SER A 82 -0.46 -12.32 7.76
C SER A 82 0.52 -12.83 6.71
N MET A 83 0.09 -13.82 5.92
CA MET A 83 0.81 -14.28 4.74
C MET A 83 0.29 -13.52 3.53
N LEU A 84 1.06 -12.55 3.05
CA LEU A 84 0.73 -11.73 1.90
C LEU A 84 1.29 -12.36 0.62
N ARG A 85 0.51 -12.35 -0.43
CA ARG A 85 0.92 -12.85 -1.75
C ARG A 85 0.56 -11.85 -2.83
N ASP A 86 1.49 -11.64 -3.74
CA ASP A 86 1.23 -10.95 -4.99
C ASP A 86 1.09 -11.99 -6.10
N ALA A 87 0.09 -11.86 -6.95
CA ALA A 87 -0.24 -12.87 -7.97
C ALA A 87 0.91 -13.17 -8.96
N ALA A 88 1.85 -12.22 -9.11
CA ALA A 88 3.01 -12.36 -10.00
C ALA A 88 4.23 -12.97 -9.31
N GLU A 89 4.24 -13.10 -8.00
CA GLU A 89 5.37 -13.59 -7.22
C GLU A 89 5.04 -14.99 -6.68
N GLY A 90 5.81 -16.01 -7.07
CA GLY A 90 5.58 -17.40 -6.68
C GLY A 90 5.77 -17.72 -5.18
N GLY A 91 6.05 -16.69 -4.35
CA GLY A 91 6.25 -16.78 -2.91
C GLY A 91 5.23 -15.99 -2.12
N GLY A 92 5.25 -16.14 -0.78
CA GLY A 92 4.48 -15.32 0.15
C GLY A 92 5.40 -14.60 1.12
N HIS A 93 4.99 -13.41 1.54
CA HIS A 93 5.68 -12.62 2.56
C HIS A 93 4.89 -12.69 3.87
N ILE A 94 5.55 -13.12 4.94
CA ILE A 94 4.97 -13.00 6.28
C ILE A 94 5.16 -11.55 6.72
N HIS A 95 4.08 -10.87 7.02
CA HIS A 95 4.11 -9.54 7.59
C HIS A 95 3.44 -9.51 8.96
N CYS A 96 4.06 -8.82 9.89
CA CYS A 96 3.64 -8.73 11.29
C CYS A 96 3.25 -7.29 11.63
N TYR A 97 2.26 -7.15 12.52
CA TYR A 97 1.70 -5.85 12.86
C TYR A 97 1.48 -5.72 14.36
N THR A 98 1.80 -4.56 14.90
CA THR A 98 1.34 -4.14 16.24
C THR A 98 -0.10 -3.63 16.17
N GLN A 99 -0.69 -3.34 17.33
CA GLN A 99 -1.95 -2.62 17.40
C GLN A 99 -1.85 -1.22 16.76
N GLY A 100 -0.72 -0.55 16.94
CA GLY A 100 -0.46 0.75 16.35
C GLY A 100 -0.36 0.70 14.82
N ASP A 101 0.30 -0.32 14.26
CA ASP A 101 0.38 -0.53 12.81
C ASP A 101 -1.01 -0.74 12.21
N VAL A 102 -1.81 -1.64 12.78
CA VAL A 102 -3.18 -1.93 12.33
C VAL A 102 -4.05 -0.66 12.38
N ALA A 103 -4.02 0.07 13.49
CA ALA A 103 -4.82 1.28 13.65
C ALA A 103 -4.48 2.36 12.58
N ARG A 104 -3.19 2.56 12.29
CA ARG A 104 -2.75 3.52 11.25
C ARG A 104 -3.16 3.06 9.85
N GLN A 105 -2.99 1.78 9.54
CA GLN A 105 -3.35 1.23 8.22
C GLN A 105 -4.85 1.30 7.97
N VAL A 106 -5.67 0.90 8.94
CA VAL A 106 -7.14 0.99 8.84
C VAL A 106 -7.59 2.44 8.69
N GLN A 107 -7.02 3.39 9.45
CA GLN A 107 -7.35 4.81 9.31
C GLN A 107 -7.02 5.34 7.92
N VAL A 108 -5.84 5.02 7.41
CA VAL A 108 -5.39 5.42 6.06
C VAL A 108 -6.29 4.81 4.99
N THR A 109 -6.59 3.52 5.11
CA THR A 109 -7.49 2.81 4.18
C THR A 109 -8.90 3.42 4.20
N THR A 110 -9.39 3.81 5.38
CA THR A 110 -10.68 4.52 5.52
C THR A 110 -10.68 5.83 4.74
N ASP A 111 -9.61 6.61 4.87
CA ASP A 111 -9.49 7.89 4.14
C ASP A 111 -9.35 7.68 2.63
N MET A 112 -8.63 6.65 2.18
CA MET A 112 -8.54 6.27 0.76
C MET A 112 -9.91 5.90 0.19
N LEU A 113 -10.67 5.04 0.88
CA LEU A 113 -12.01 4.63 0.46
C LEU A 113 -12.99 5.79 0.45
N ALA A 114 -12.94 6.68 1.44
CA ALA A 114 -13.73 7.90 1.46
C ALA A 114 -13.38 8.83 0.28
N ALA A 115 -12.08 8.97 -0.06
CA ALA A 115 -11.66 9.71 -1.25
C ALA A 115 -12.15 9.05 -2.55
N CYS A 116 -12.32 7.73 -2.55
CA CYS A 116 -12.94 6.96 -3.63
C CYS A 116 -14.50 7.08 -3.64
N GLY A 117 -15.08 7.90 -2.77
CA GLY A 117 -16.51 8.16 -2.71
C GLY A 117 -17.34 7.07 -2.00
N ILE A 118 -16.70 6.21 -1.20
CA ILE A 118 -17.39 5.25 -0.35
C ILE A 118 -17.94 5.97 0.90
N HIS A 119 -19.18 5.67 1.25
CA HIS A 119 -19.89 6.28 2.37
C HIS A 119 -20.95 5.32 2.92
N ARG A 120 -21.66 5.73 3.98
CA ARG A 120 -22.65 4.93 4.69
C ARG A 120 -23.84 4.40 3.85
N ALA A 121 -24.07 4.98 2.68
CA ALA A 121 -25.13 4.51 1.77
C ALA A 121 -24.59 3.59 0.67
N SER A 122 -23.30 3.29 0.65
CA SER A 122 -22.69 2.37 -0.30
C SER A 122 -22.98 0.92 0.09
N THR A 123 -23.27 0.09 -0.92
CA THR A 123 -23.35 -1.37 -0.79
C THR A 123 -22.19 -1.99 -1.54
N VAL A 124 -21.23 -2.49 -0.81
CA VAL A 124 -19.92 -2.92 -1.33
C VAL A 124 -19.81 -4.43 -1.34
N LEU A 125 -19.52 -5.01 -2.50
CA LEU A 125 -19.04 -6.38 -2.62
C LEU A 125 -17.52 -6.38 -2.51
N LEU A 126 -16.99 -6.92 -1.41
CA LEU A 126 -15.55 -7.06 -1.17
C LEU A 126 -15.14 -8.51 -1.46
N VAL A 127 -14.32 -8.69 -2.50
CA VAL A 127 -13.82 -9.99 -2.93
C VAL A 127 -12.36 -10.14 -2.57
N GLY A 128 -12.07 -11.07 -1.68
CA GLY A 128 -10.71 -11.38 -1.24
C GLY A 128 -10.68 -12.12 0.08
N ASN A 129 -9.61 -12.88 0.29
CA ASN A 129 -9.43 -13.65 1.51
C ASN A 129 -9.02 -12.75 2.68
N ALA A 130 -9.82 -12.71 3.74
CA ALA A 130 -9.54 -11.94 4.97
C ALA A 130 -8.29 -12.42 5.76
N ALA A 131 -7.69 -13.55 5.39
CA ALA A 131 -6.36 -13.94 5.89
C ALA A 131 -5.25 -13.04 5.34
N ASP A 132 -5.48 -12.35 4.21
CA ASP A 132 -4.65 -11.25 3.75
C ASP A 132 -5.05 -9.99 4.51
N SER A 133 -4.10 -9.41 5.26
CA SER A 133 -4.34 -8.23 6.09
C SER A 133 -4.82 -7.02 5.28
N ARG A 134 -4.45 -6.92 4.00
CA ARG A 134 -4.88 -5.82 3.11
C ARG A 134 -6.40 -5.88 2.87
N ILE A 135 -6.95 -7.08 2.70
CA ILE A 135 -8.40 -7.30 2.57
C ILE A 135 -9.11 -7.07 3.91
N LEU A 136 -8.49 -7.53 5.01
CA LEU A 136 -9.04 -7.33 6.35
C LEU A 136 -9.07 -5.84 6.74
N ASP A 137 -8.05 -5.07 6.36
CA ASP A 137 -8.03 -3.62 6.60
C ASP A 137 -9.07 -2.88 5.74
N LEU A 138 -9.33 -3.35 4.52
CA LEU A 138 -10.47 -2.85 3.70
C LEU A 138 -11.80 -3.13 4.39
N GLN A 139 -12.01 -4.34 4.94
CA GLN A 139 -13.22 -4.67 5.70
C GLN A 139 -13.42 -3.72 6.88
N TYR A 140 -12.39 -3.55 7.72
CA TYR A 140 -12.48 -2.63 8.87
C TYR A 140 -12.71 -1.17 8.47
N ALA A 141 -12.11 -0.75 7.37
CA ALA A 141 -12.31 0.59 6.85
C ALA A 141 -13.74 0.82 6.34
N LEU A 142 -14.31 -0.16 5.64
CA LEU A 142 -15.70 -0.13 5.17
C LEU A 142 -16.68 -0.12 6.34
N ASP A 143 -16.45 -0.95 7.36
CA ASP A 143 -17.24 -0.97 8.60
C ASP A 143 -17.18 0.40 9.29
N GLY A 144 -15.98 1.00 9.35
CA GLY A 144 -15.78 2.35 9.90
C GLY A 144 -16.49 3.46 9.14
N LEU A 145 -16.68 3.32 7.82
CA LEU A 145 -17.46 4.23 6.98
C LEU A 145 -18.98 4.00 7.10
N GLY A 146 -19.38 2.87 7.73
CA GLY A 146 -20.78 2.48 7.86
C GLY A 146 -21.41 1.98 6.57
N ALA A 147 -20.61 1.52 5.61
CA ALA A 147 -21.09 0.91 4.37
C ALA A 147 -21.70 -0.47 4.64
N THR A 148 -22.66 -0.89 3.82
CA THR A 148 -23.11 -2.29 3.81
C THR A 148 -22.07 -3.13 3.07
N VAL A 149 -21.52 -4.15 3.71
CA VAL A 149 -20.45 -4.96 3.12
C VAL A 149 -20.92 -6.39 2.89
N LEU A 150 -20.81 -6.84 1.63
CA LEU A 150 -20.95 -8.22 1.21
C LEU A 150 -19.54 -8.77 1.03
N SER A 151 -19.02 -9.49 2.04
CA SER A 151 -17.64 -9.98 2.01
C SER A 151 -17.58 -11.44 1.61
N CYS A 152 -16.66 -11.79 0.70
CA CYS A 152 -16.44 -13.15 0.25
C CYS A 152 -14.98 -13.42 -0.06
N ALA A 153 -14.57 -14.68 0.12
CA ALA A 153 -13.16 -15.06 -0.01
C ALA A 153 -12.70 -15.25 -1.46
N SER A 154 -13.65 -15.44 -2.40
CA SER A 154 -13.33 -15.77 -3.78
C SER A 154 -14.33 -15.19 -4.77
N ALA A 155 -13.91 -15.07 -6.04
CA ALA A 155 -14.80 -14.70 -7.14
C ALA A 155 -15.99 -15.67 -7.30
N ALA A 156 -15.80 -16.97 -7.03
CA ALA A 156 -16.87 -17.97 -7.11
C ALA A 156 -17.96 -17.74 -6.06
N ASP A 157 -17.59 -17.34 -4.83
CA ASP A 157 -18.54 -17.00 -3.79
C ASP A 157 -19.22 -15.65 -4.08
N ALA A 158 -18.49 -14.72 -4.69
CA ALA A 158 -19.03 -13.44 -5.14
C ALA A 158 -20.19 -13.63 -6.13
N LEU A 159 -20.04 -14.53 -7.10
CA LEU A 159 -21.13 -14.84 -8.05
C LEU A 159 -22.41 -15.30 -7.36
N ARG A 160 -22.30 -16.12 -6.31
CA ARG A 160 -23.47 -16.57 -5.52
C ARG A 160 -24.12 -15.43 -4.73
N LEU A 161 -23.31 -14.54 -4.17
CA LEU A 161 -23.83 -13.36 -3.45
C LEU A 161 -24.54 -12.38 -4.38
N MET A 162 -24.05 -12.23 -5.60
CA MET A 162 -24.65 -11.34 -6.60
C MET A 162 -26.04 -11.83 -7.09
N ASP A 163 -26.37 -13.09 -6.90
CA ASP A 163 -27.71 -13.62 -7.18
C ASP A 163 -28.77 -13.15 -6.17
N VAL A 164 -28.35 -12.75 -4.96
CA VAL A 164 -29.26 -12.38 -3.86
C VAL A 164 -29.14 -10.93 -3.42
N ALA A 165 -28.07 -10.25 -3.80
CA ALA A 165 -27.82 -8.85 -3.44
C ALA A 165 -27.23 -8.08 -4.61
N VAL A 166 -27.62 -6.82 -4.76
CA VAL A 166 -27.15 -5.93 -5.83
C VAL A 166 -26.20 -4.89 -5.22
N PRO A 167 -24.87 -5.10 -5.28
CA PRO A 167 -23.90 -4.10 -4.84
C PRO A 167 -23.84 -2.93 -5.83
N ASP A 168 -23.64 -1.72 -5.33
CA ASP A 168 -23.33 -0.54 -6.15
C ASP A 168 -21.82 -0.40 -6.42
N THR A 169 -21.02 -1.06 -5.61
CA THR A 169 -19.56 -1.00 -5.64
C THR A 169 -18.95 -2.39 -5.55
N LEU A 170 -17.97 -2.68 -6.39
CA LEU A 170 -17.12 -3.87 -6.30
C LEU A 170 -15.70 -3.47 -5.91
N ILE A 171 -15.13 -4.15 -4.91
CA ILE A 171 -13.70 -4.12 -4.60
C ILE A 171 -13.14 -5.51 -4.78
N ALA A 172 -12.17 -5.69 -5.69
CA ALA A 172 -11.60 -7.00 -5.99
C ALA A 172 -10.17 -6.88 -6.52
N TRP A 173 -9.41 -7.96 -6.38
CA TRP A 173 -8.13 -8.09 -7.07
C TRP A 173 -8.32 -8.11 -8.59
N GLU A 174 -7.40 -7.50 -9.34
CA GLU A 174 -7.47 -7.47 -10.80
C GLU A 174 -7.54 -8.87 -11.44
N HIS A 175 -6.94 -9.88 -10.81
CA HIS A 175 -6.97 -11.25 -11.33
C HIS A 175 -8.32 -11.97 -11.13
N ASP A 176 -9.18 -11.50 -10.24
CA ASP A 176 -10.52 -12.03 -10.01
C ASP A 176 -11.56 -11.42 -10.96
N LEU A 177 -11.32 -10.24 -11.48
CA LEU A 177 -12.29 -9.48 -12.29
C LEU A 177 -12.77 -10.20 -13.54
N PRO A 178 -11.92 -10.93 -14.32
CA PRO A 178 -12.40 -11.64 -15.51
C PRO A 178 -13.48 -12.69 -15.23
N VAL A 179 -13.44 -13.32 -14.05
CA VAL A 179 -14.45 -14.31 -13.64
C VAL A 179 -15.81 -13.66 -13.36
N LEU A 180 -15.80 -12.41 -12.89
CA LEU A 180 -16.99 -11.67 -12.48
C LEU A 180 -17.66 -10.91 -13.64
N GLU A 181 -16.93 -10.63 -14.72
CA GLU A 181 -17.36 -9.71 -15.78
C GLU A 181 -18.74 -10.03 -16.36
N GLY A 182 -18.99 -11.30 -16.69
CA GLY A 182 -20.25 -11.72 -17.31
C GLY A 182 -21.51 -11.47 -16.46
N THR A 183 -21.36 -11.56 -15.12
CA THR A 183 -22.44 -11.26 -14.17
C THR A 183 -22.55 -9.76 -13.95
N LEU A 184 -21.43 -9.05 -13.82
CA LEU A 184 -21.38 -7.60 -13.65
C LEU A 184 -22.06 -6.84 -14.81
N GLN A 185 -21.98 -7.34 -16.04
CA GLN A 185 -22.65 -6.74 -17.21
C GLN A 185 -24.16 -6.71 -17.08
N LYS A 186 -24.74 -7.54 -16.21
CA LYS A 186 -26.20 -7.59 -15.96
C LYS A 186 -26.62 -6.71 -14.79
N MET A 187 -25.69 -6.02 -14.16
CA MET A 187 -25.90 -5.23 -12.94
C MET A 187 -25.59 -3.75 -13.20
N ALA A 188 -26.23 -2.87 -12.46
CA ALA A 188 -25.94 -1.44 -12.48
C ALA A 188 -24.80 -1.13 -11.46
N LEU A 189 -23.57 -1.53 -11.79
CA LEU A 189 -22.42 -1.21 -10.95
C LEU A 189 -22.04 0.27 -11.11
N TYR A 190 -21.99 1.00 -10.01
CA TYR A 190 -21.61 2.41 -10.02
C TYR A 190 -20.08 2.59 -9.89
N ARG A 191 -19.42 1.74 -9.08
CA ARG A 191 -17.97 1.81 -8.87
C ARG A 191 -17.30 0.45 -9.01
N LEU A 192 -16.16 0.46 -9.67
CA LEU A 192 -15.21 -0.66 -9.70
C LEU A 192 -13.90 -0.19 -9.06
N ILE A 193 -13.54 -0.79 -7.94
CA ILE A 193 -12.26 -0.53 -7.26
C ILE A 193 -11.41 -1.78 -7.43
N SER A 194 -10.38 -1.69 -8.27
CA SER A 194 -9.43 -2.78 -8.49
C SER A 194 -8.27 -2.71 -7.51
N ILE A 195 -7.76 -3.85 -7.08
CA ILE A 195 -6.53 -3.97 -6.27
C ILE A 195 -5.46 -4.60 -7.15
N GLY A 196 -4.28 -3.97 -7.24
CA GLY A 196 -3.20 -4.48 -8.05
C GLY A 196 -1.81 -4.11 -7.55
N THR A 197 -0.81 -4.71 -8.19
CA THR A 197 0.61 -4.60 -7.83
C THR A 197 1.41 -3.71 -8.78
N GLN A 198 0.74 -3.09 -9.75
CA GLN A 198 1.30 -2.12 -10.68
C GLN A 198 0.86 -0.70 -10.31
N VAL A 199 1.61 0.29 -10.73
CA VAL A 199 1.30 1.71 -10.51
C VAL A 199 0.04 2.16 -11.24
N GLY A 200 -0.42 1.41 -12.22
CA GLY A 200 -1.69 1.64 -12.91
C GLY A 200 -2.50 0.36 -13.02
N ALA A 201 -3.81 0.50 -13.11
CA ALA A 201 -4.66 -0.64 -13.43
C ALA A 201 -4.35 -1.18 -14.83
N ARG A 202 -4.46 -2.49 -14.98
CA ARG A 202 -4.31 -3.13 -16.28
C ARG A 202 -5.29 -2.56 -17.31
N GLU A 203 -4.87 -2.50 -18.56
CA GLU A 203 -5.73 -2.02 -19.65
C GLU A 203 -7.05 -2.80 -19.73
N SER A 204 -7.00 -4.12 -19.54
CA SER A 204 -8.21 -4.97 -19.50
C SER A 204 -9.19 -4.56 -18.40
N THR A 205 -8.68 -4.15 -17.22
CA THR A 205 -9.49 -3.65 -16.10
C THR A 205 -10.14 -2.32 -16.44
N ARG A 206 -9.39 -1.38 -17.04
CA ARG A 206 -9.93 -0.08 -17.49
C ARG A 206 -11.02 -0.25 -18.55
N GLN A 207 -10.78 -1.13 -19.52
CA GLN A 207 -11.76 -1.45 -20.56
C GLN A 207 -13.01 -2.13 -19.99
N MET A 208 -12.87 -3.02 -19.01
CA MET A 208 -14.00 -3.62 -18.30
C MET A 208 -14.84 -2.55 -17.61
N ALA A 209 -14.22 -1.67 -16.83
CA ALA A 209 -14.91 -0.58 -16.16
C ALA A 209 -15.68 0.31 -17.15
N ALA A 210 -15.07 0.64 -18.30
CA ALA A 210 -15.72 1.41 -19.36
C ALA A 210 -16.92 0.67 -19.95
N ARG A 211 -16.83 -0.64 -20.21
CA ARG A 211 -17.97 -1.47 -20.69
C ARG A 211 -19.11 -1.52 -19.67
N LEU A 212 -18.79 -1.54 -18.38
CA LEU A 212 -19.75 -1.55 -17.29
C LEU A 212 -20.37 -0.15 -17.03
N GLY A 213 -19.79 0.91 -17.60
CA GLY A 213 -20.16 2.28 -17.27
C GLY A 213 -19.83 2.67 -15.81
N ALA A 214 -18.94 1.93 -15.17
CA ALA A 214 -18.57 2.12 -13.77
C ALA A 214 -17.44 3.14 -13.62
N CYS A 215 -17.50 3.97 -12.59
CA CYS A 215 -16.38 4.80 -12.17
C CYS A 215 -15.26 3.88 -11.66
N HIS A 216 -14.09 3.94 -12.33
CA HIS A 216 -12.96 3.06 -12.00
C HIS A 216 -11.99 3.76 -11.06
N MET A 217 -11.55 3.01 -10.06
CA MET A 217 -10.49 3.38 -9.13
C MET A 217 -9.53 2.22 -8.95
N HIS A 218 -8.28 2.52 -8.60
CA HIS A 218 -7.26 1.49 -8.43
C HIS A 218 -6.53 1.67 -7.11
N LEU A 219 -6.42 0.60 -6.33
CA LEU A 219 -5.63 0.53 -5.10
C LEU A 219 -4.32 -0.19 -5.40
N PHE A 220 -3.22 0.49 -5.14
CA PHE A 220 -1.88 -0.03 -5.35
C PHE A 220 -1.32 -0.65 -4.07
N THR A 221 -0.74 -1.85 -4.17
CA THR A 221 -0.10 -2.55 -3.05
C THR A 221 1.03 -3.45 -3.53
N ARG A 222 1.93 -3.80 -2.61
CA ARG A 222 2.96 -4.84 -2.75
C ARG A 222 3.09 -5.60 -1.44
N ALA A 223 3.19 -6.93 -1.51
CA ALA A 223 3.24 -7.80 -0.34
C ALA A 223 4.33 -7.41 0.67
N PRO A 224 5.59 -7.11 0.27
CA PRO A 224 6.63 -6.73 1.23
C PRO A 224 6.34 -5.44 2.00
N MET A 225 5.50 -4.55 1.46
CA MET A 225 5.15 -3.29 2.13
C MET A 225 4.06 -3.44 3.20
N GLY A 226 3.38 -4.57 3.24
CA GLY A 226 2.43 -4.92 4.30
C GLY A 226 1.09 -4.17 4.30
N ALA A 227 0.86 -3.23 3.40
CA ALA A 227 -0.31 -2.36 3.38
C ALA A 227 -0.72 -1.93 1.97
N LEU A 228 -1.85 -1.21 1.86
CA LEU A 228 -2.17 -0.44 0.68
C LEU A 228 -1.23 0.77 0.60
N ILE A 229 -0.56 0.92 -0.52
CA ILE A 229 0.49 1.94 -0.73
C ILE A 229 -0.11 3.25 -1.20
N GLY A 230 -1.14 3.18 -2.03
CA GLY A 230 -1.73 4.35 -2.62
C GLY A 230 -2.94 4.03 -3.49
N TYR A 231 -3.51 5.06 -4.09
CA TYR A 231 -4.71 4.93 -4.89
C TYR A 231 -4.75 5.92 -6.06
N HIS A 232 -5.50 5.53 -7.09
CA HIS A 232 -5.85 6.36 -8.22
C HIS A 232 -7.37 6.58 -8.25
N SER A 233 -7.80 7.84 -8.30
CA SER A 233 -9.22 8.23 -8.21
C SER A 233 -9.85 8.59 -9.57
N GLY A 234 -9.34 8.05 -10.67
CA GLY A 234 -9.92 8.23 -12.01
C GLY A 234 -9.56 9.53 -12.75
N ASN A 235 -9.32 10.61 -12.04
CA ASN A 235 -9.12 11.96 -12.64
C ASN A 235 -7.67 12.48 -12.52
N GLY A 236 -6.74 11.68 -12.03
CA GLY A 236 -5.37 12.08 -11.76
C GLY A 236 -4.35 11.49 -12.72
N ALA A 237 -3.14 12.08 -12.76
CA ALA A 237 -2.04 11.65 -13.61
C ALA A 237 -1.26 10.43 -13.09
N GLY A 238 -1.73 9.74 -12.03
CA GLY A 238 -1.03 8.59 -11.46
C GLY A 238 -1.59 8.16 -10.10
N ILE A 239 -0.88 7.24 -9.44
CA ILE A 239 -1.19 6.78 -8.09
C ILE A 239 -0.73 7.82 -7.08
N HIS A 240 -1.63 8.28 -6.23
CA HIS A 240 -1.29 9.04 -5.03
C HIS A 240 -0.69 8.10 -3.99
N ILE A 241 0.57 8.30 -3.61
CA ILE A 241 1.25 7.53 -2.55
C ILE A 241 0.80 8.05 -1.19
N GLU A 242 0.49 7.15 -0.27
CA GLU A 242 0.09 7.52 1.09
C GLU A 242 1.32 7.89 1.95
N GLU A 243 1.58 9.17 2.04
CA GLU A 243 2.78 9.73 2.68
C GLU A 243 2.80 9.61 4.20
N ARG A 244 1.67 9.25 4.82
CA ARG A 244 1.62 8.94 6.27
C ARG A 244 2.25 7.59 6.58
N LEU A 245 2.31 6.69 5.58
CA LEU A 245 2.84 5.34 5.70
C LEU A 245 4.12 5.12 4.91
N PHE A 246 4.38 5.91 3.86
CA PHE A 246 5.48 5.63 2.94
C PHE A 246 6.25 6.89 2.53
N LEU A 247 7.56 6.73 2.41
CA LEU A 247 8.44 7.64 1.68
C LEU A 247 8.71 7.05 0.30
N ALA A 248 8.51 7.85 -0.76
CA ALA A 248 8.83 7.48 -2.14
C ALA A 248 10.12 8.18 -2.59
N GLU A 249 11.03 7.38 -3.14
CA GLU A 249 12.27 7.78 -3.80
C GLU A 249 12.27 7.26 -5.23
N ILE A 250 12.96 7.93 -6.12
CA ILE A 250 13.28 7.46 -7.46
C ILE A 250 14.77 7.18 -7.54
N VAL A 251 15.14 6.02 -8.05
CA VAL A 251 16.53 5.67 -8.34
C VAL A 251 16.73 5.66 -9.86
N ASP A 252 17.64 6.50 -10.33
CA ASP A 252 17.98 6.59 -11.75
C ASP A 252 18.88 5.43 -12.22
N ALA A 253 19.17 5.37 -13.52
CA ALA A 253 20.02 4.33 -14.11
C ALA A 253 21.48 4.40 -13.62
N ALA A 254 21.93 5.51 -13.05
CA ALA A 254 23.25 5.69 -12.46
C ALA A 254 23.29 5.30 -10.98
N GLY A 255 22.13 4.95 -10.39
CA GLY A 255 21.99 4.59 -8.99
C GLY A 255 21.80 5.78 -8.04
N ASN A 256 21.62 7.00 -8.58
CA ASN A 256 21.36 8.17 -7.75
C ASN A 256 19.90 8.18 -7.29
N SER A 257 19.73 8.40 -6.01
CA SER A 257 18.40 8.51 -5.40
C SER A 257 17.94 9.96 -5.35
N SER A 258 16.67 10.18 -5.66
CA SER A 258 16.04 11.50 -5.61
C SER A 258 14.59 11.40 -5.14
N THR A 259 14.17 12.40 -4.36
CA THR A 259 12.76 12.62 -4.02
C THR A 259 12.21 13.85 -4.76
N ALA A 260 12.94 14.39 -5.74
CA ALA A 260 12.57 15.61 -6.44
C ALA A 260 11.42 15.38 -7.42
N ASP A 261 10.67 16.45 -7.68
CA ASP A 261 9.61 16.47 -8.67
C ASP A 261 10.13 16.23 -10.09
N GLY A 262 9.36 15.49 -10.89
CA GLY A 262 9.66 15.18 -12.30
C GLY A 262 10.71 14.09 -12.51
N GLY A 263 11.32 13.54 -11.45
CA GLY A 263 12.30 12.45 -11.57
C GLY A 263 11.70 11.20 -12.19
N CYS A 264 12.47 10.54 -13.08
CA CYS A 264 12.11 9.26 -13.69
C CYS A 264 13.14 8.19 -13.33
N GLY A 265 12.67 7.01 -12.89
CA GLY A 265 13.55 5.91 -12.51
C GLY A 265 12.79 4.77 -11.85
N GLU A 266 13.49 3.92 -11.15
CA GLU A 266 12.89 2.86 -10.36
C GLU A 266 12.29 3.42 -9.06
N LEU A 267 11.05 3.07 -8.79
CA LEU A 267 10.37 3.41 -7.53
C LEU A 267 10.98 2.61 -6.37
N VAL A 268 11.40 3.32 -5.35
CA VAL A 268 11.87 2.77 -4.08
C VAL A 268 10.99 3.30 -2.97
N LEU A 269 10.51 2.43 -2.11
CA LEU A 269 9.65 2.80 -0.98
C LEU A 269 10.31 2.44 0.36
N SER A 270 10.11 3.33 1.33
CA SER A 270 10.38 3.05 2.74
C SER A 270 9.11 3.25 3.54
N THR A 271 8.88 2.41 4.54
CA THR A 271 7.79 2.62 5.50
C THR A 271 8.08 3.84 6.38
N ILE A 272 7.03 4.45 6.92
CA ILE A 272 7.08 5.51 7.93
C ILE A 272 6.27 5.09 9.12
N ALA A 273 6.88 5.08 10.30
CA ALA A 273 6.27 4.71 11.56
C ALA A 273 5.83 3.23 11.67
N ALA A 274 6.39 2.32 10.86
CA ALA A 274 6.20 0.89 11.06
C ALA A 274 6.83 0.44 12.38
N GLU A 275 6.05 -0.24 13.21
CA GLU A 275 6.49 -0.66 14.54
C GLU A 275 7.01 -2.09 14.53
N ALA A 276 6.29 -3.02 13.90
CA ALA A 276 6.65 -4.43 13.93
C ALA A 276 7.72 -4.79 12.91
N MET A 277 7.57 -4.35 11.67
CA MET A 277 8.44 -4.74 10.55
C MET A 277 8.75 -3.52 9.67
N PRO A 278 9.76 -2.71 10.01
CA PRO A 278 10.24 -1.64 9.14
C PRO A 278 10.75 -2.20 7.81
N VAL A 279 10.34 -1.60 6.71
CA VAL A 279 10.84 -1.90 5.36
C VAL A 279 11.50 -0.63 4.82
N LEU A 280 12.82 -0.59 4.80
CA LEU A 280 13.59 0.58 4.37
C LEU A 280 14.17 0.33 2.99
N ARG A 281 13.91 1.27 2.07
CA ARG A 281 14.44 1.29 0.70
C ARG A 281 14.19 0.01 -0.09
N TYR A 282 12.94 -0.47 -0.09
CA TYR A 282 12.51 -1.59 -0.92
C TYR A 282 12.38 -1.17 -2.38
N ARG A 283 13.09 -1.86 -3.27
CA ARG A 283 13.04 -1.66 -4.72
C ARG A 283 11.78 -2.31 -5.26
N MET A 284 10.90 -1.51 -5.86
CA MET A 284 9.59 -1.98 -6.33
C MET A 284 9.67 -2.72 -7.68
N GLY A 285 10.81 -2.64 -8.40
CA GLY A 285 10.94 -3.16 -9.76
C GLY A 285 10.05 -2.44 -10.77
N LEU A 286 9.56 -1.25 -10.46
CA LEU A 286 8.64 -0.47 -11.27
C LEU A 286 9.33 0.83 -11.71
N ARG A 287 9.34 1.08 -13.01
CA ARG A 287 9.85 2.34 -13.57
C ARG A 287 8.73 3.36 -13.61
N VAL A 288 8.94 4.49 -12.94
CA VAL A 288 7.91 5.51 -12.76
C VAL A 288 8.49 6.93 -12.93
N ARG A 289 7.58 7.88 -13.14
CA ARG A 289 7.80 9.31 -12.92
C ARG A 289 7.20 9.71 -11.59
N LEU A 290 7.97 10.36 -10.73
CA LEU A 290 7.51 10.93 -9.47
C LEU A 290 7.06 12.37 -9.73
N MET A 291 5.88 12.71 -9.25
CA MET A 291 5.28 14.04 -9.39
C MET A 291 4.90 14.55 -8.00
N ARG A 292 5.16 15.84 -7.77
CA ARG A 292 4.75 16.53 -6.53
C ARG A 292 3.77 17.64 -6.87
N GLY A 293 2.83 17.85 -6.00
CA GLY A 293 1.84 18.90 -6.14
C GLY A 293 1.14 19.17 -4.81
N GLN A 294 0.07 19.93 -4.86
CA GLN A 294 -0.77 20.21 -3.69
C GLN A 294 -2.20 19.79 -3.99
N ASP A 295 -2.88 19.28 -2.97
CA ASP A 295 -4.32 19.07 -3.05
C ASP A 295 -5.08 20.42 -2.98
N CYS A 296 -6.41 20.38 -3.14
CA CYS A 296 -7.27 21.57 -3.08
C CYS A 296 -7.23 22.30 -1.72
N SER A 297 -6.63 21.69 -0.72
CA SER A 297 -6.42 22.25 0.63
C SER A 297 -4.98 22.74 0.85
N GLY A 298 -4.15 22.73 -0.19
CA GLY A 298 -2.74 23.17 -0.14
C GLY A 298 -1.77 22.19 0.50
N ASN A 299 -2.17 20.92 0.70
CA ASN A 299 -1.24 19.92 1.25
C ASN A 299 -0.38 19.34 0.15
N GLU A 300 0.89 19.18 0.42
CA GLU A 300 1.81 18.46 -0.44
C GLU A 300 1.32 17.02 -0.66
N LYS A 301 1.34 16.59 -1.91
CA LYS A 301 0.97 15.25 -2.34
C LYS A 301 2.00 14.71 -3.32
N ILE A 302 2.21 13.40 -3.28
CA ILE A 302 3.12 12.70 -4.16
C ILE A 302 2.31 11.72 -5.02
N TRP A 303 2.51 11.81 -6.33
CA TRP A 303 1.96 10.85 -7.29
C TRP A 303 3.10 10.15 -8.02
N VAL A 304 2.86 8.93 -8.40
CA VAL A 304 3.72 8.16 -9.29
C VAL A 304 2.91 7.67 -10.48
N ALA A 305 3.46 7.82 -11.69
CA ALA A 305 2.89 7.33 -12.92
C ALA A 305 3.91 6.45 -13.65
N GLU A 306 3.45 5.53 -14.48
CA GLU A 306 4.33 4.76 -15.37
C GLU A 306 5.16 5.72 -16.24
N ALA A 307 6.47 5.42 -16.41
CA ALA A 307 7.43 6.25 -17.14
C ALA A 307 7.77 5.66 -18.50
#